data_8f6256218e2e7e8a2cf00deda641f75f
#
_entry.id   8f6256218e2e7e8a2cf00deda641f75f
#
_cell.length_a   1.000
_cell.length_b   1.000
_cell.length_c   1.000
_cell.angle_alpha   90.00
_cell.angle_beta   90.00
_cell.angle_gamma   90.00
#
_symmetry.space_group_name_H-M   'P 1'
#
loop_
_entity.id
_entity.type
_entity.pdbx_description
1 polymer ?
#
loop_
_entity_poly.entity_id
_entity_poly.type
_entity_poly.pdbx_seq_one_letter_code
_entity_poly.pdbx_strand_id
1 'polypeptide(L)'
;MAGDAYLKTGSNGKPAEQRAVQSSAGAGNAGNIPALDSTGRLDSTMMPVGIVPETITFTASEDLSAGDYVNLHLSTTLKGRKADNSNGRQADGFVLAAVSNGASGTLYTDGANSGLTGLTIATRYFLGTSGGVTATVPAAGSNVIVQPLGIAKSTTELVNTGGFEELITRAA
;
A
#
# COMPACT_ATOMS: atom_id res chain seq x y z
N MET A 1 -13.87 24.97 -10.77
CA MET A 1 -15.24 24.47 -10.79
C MET A 1 -16.04 25.29 -9.79
N ALA A 2 -17.16 25.89 -10.19
CA ALA A 2 -18.12 26.55 -9.29
C ALA A 2 -19.08 25.45 -8.85
N GLY A 3 -19.16 25.11 -7.58
CA GLY A 3 -20.13 24.12 -7.15
C GLY A 3 -20.01 23.60 -5.73
N ASP A 4 -18.88 23.83 -5.07
CA ASP A 4 -18.60 23.19 -3.78
C ASP A 4 -18.74 24.20 -2.62
N ALA A 5 -19.74 25.09 -2.70
CA ALA A 5 -20.02 26.08 -1.67
C ALA A 5 -21.34 25.76 -0.95
N TYR A 6 -21.40 26.07 0.33
CA TYR A 6 -22.57 25.97 1.18
C TYR A 6 -22.75 27.25 2.00
N LEU A 7 -23.94 27.47 2.50
CA LEU A 7 -24.23 28.61 3.38
C LEU A 7 -24.07 28.16 4.84
N LYS A 8 -23.33 28.95 5.61
CA LYS A 8 -23.24 28.81 7.07
C LYS A 8 -23.52 30.17 7.73
N THR A 9 -23.84 30.18 9.01
CA THR A 9 -23.93 31.38 9.80
C THR A 9 -22.52 31.96 9.99
N GLY A 10 -22.32 33.18 9.45
CA GLY A 10 -21.07 33.92 9.64
C GLY A 10 -20.96 34.49 11.06
N SER A 11 -19.78 35.02 11.40
CA SER A 11 -19.50 35.62 12.71
C SER A 11 -20.38 36.83 13.07
N ASN A 12 -21.00 37.45 12.06
CA ASN A 12 -21.94 38.56 12.20
C ASN A 12 -23.41 38.09 12.31
N GLY A 13 -23.67 36.78 12.47
CA GLY A 13 -25.01 36.21 12.53
C GLY A 13 -25.77 36.14 11.20
N LYS A 14 -25.17 36.56 10.09
CA LYS A 14 -25.78 36.51 8.75
C LYS A 14 -25.30 35.31 7.97
N PRO A 15 -26.09 34.81 6.98
CA PRO A 15 -25.63 33.78 6.07
C PRO A 15 -24.34 34.21 5.34
N ALA A 16 -23.36 33.33 5.31
CA ALA A 16 -22.11 33.52 4.58
C ALA A 16 -21.80 32.26 3.74
N GLU A 17 -21.32 32.47 2.54
CA GLU A 17 -20.86 31.37 1.69
C GLU A 17 -19.53 30.85 2.21
N GLN A 18 -19.42 29.53 2.32
CA GLN A 18 -18.20 28.81 2.68
C GLN A 18 -17.96 27.74 1.65
N ARG A 19 -16.72 27.58 1.21
CA ARG A 19 -16.33 26.45 0.36
C ARG A 19 -16.12 25.19 1.18
N ALA A 20 -16.56 24.07 0.63
CA ALA A 20 -16.22 22.75 1.14
C ALA A 20 -14.71 22.50 0.99
N VAL A 21 -14.12 21.74 1.90
CA VAL A 21 -12.69 21.44 1.90
C VAL A 21 -12.42 20.05 1.32
N GLN A 22 -11.42 19.93 0.46
CA GLN A 22 -11.01 18.65 -0.14
C GLN A 22 -9.87 17.95 0.62
N SER A 23 -9.20 18.65 1.53
CA SER A 23 -8.21 18.09 2.45
C SER A 23 -8.29 18.78 3.78
N SER A 24 -7.92 18.12 4.87
CA SER A 24 -7.96 18.68 6.21
C SER A 24 -6.59 19.18 6.64
N ALA A 25 -6.53 20.43 7.13
CA ALA A 25 -5.38 20.97 7.85
C ALA A 25 -5.51 20.80 9.38
N GLY A 26 -6.29 19.82 9.82
CA GLY A 26 -6.54 19.56 11.24
C GLY A 26 -7.55 20.55 11.85
N ALA A 27 -7.29 21.02 13.07
CA ALA A 27 -8.21 21.87 13.83
C ALA A 27 -8.62 23.16 13.11
N GLY A 28 -7.80 23.67 12.19
CA GLY A 28 -8.14 24.85 11.38
C GLY A 28 -9.33 24.65 10.44
N ASN A 29 -9.68 23.42 10.13
CA ASN A 29 -10.84 23.06 9.31
C ASN A 29 -12.06 22.60 10.12
N ALA A 30 -12.02 22.71 11.45
CA ALA A 30 -13.15 22.33 12.30
C ALA A 30 -14.43 23.09 11.90
N GLY A 31 -15.53 22.37 11.76
CA GLY A 31 -16.82 22.92 11.35
C GLY A 31 -16.99 23.15 9.85
N ASN A 32 -16.01 22.84 9.01
CA ASN A 32 -16.15 22.83 7.56
C ASN A 32 -16.74 21.50 7.07
N ILE A 33 -17.44 21.56 5.93
CA ILE A 33 -17.99 20.37 5.27
C ILE A 33 -16.91 19.78 4.33
N PRO A 34 -16.63 18.46 4.40
CA PRO A 34 -15.76 17.79 3.45
C PRO A 34 -16.34 17.77 2.03
N ALA A 35 -15.50 17.90 1.02
CA ALA A 35 -15.84 17.63 -0.36
C ALA A 35 -15.04 16.43 -0.89
N LEU A 36 -15.62 15.70 -1.83
CA LEU A 36 -14.91 14.66 -2.57
C LEU A 36 -13.92 15.31 -3.55
N ASP A 37 -12.82 14.61 -3.80
CA ASP A 37 -11.83 15.01 -4.81
C ASP A 37 -12.36 14.76 -6.25
N SER A 38 -11.55 15.04 -7.26
CA SER A 38 -11.90 14.84 -8.67
C SER A 38 -12.13 13.38 -9.06
N THR A 39 -11.76 12.42 -8.19
CA THR A 39 -11.99 10.98 -8.36
C THR A 39 -13.20 10.48 -7.59
N GLY A 40 -13.92 11.37 -6.89
CA GLY A 40 -15.10 11.02 -6.09
C GLY A 40 -14.77 10.42 -4.73
N ARG A 41 -13.59 10.68 -4.17
CA ARG A 41 -13.12 10.12 -2.89
C ARG A 41 -12.88 11.21 -1.85
N LEU A 42 -13.00 10.84 -0.57
CA LEU A 42 -12.50 11.65 0.53
C LEU A 42 -10.98 11.58 0.60
N ASP A 43 -10.33 12.71 0.82
CA ASP A 43 -8.89 12.77 1.08
C ASP A 43 -8.54 12.04 2.39
N SER A 44 -7.38 11.38 2.41
CA SER A 44 -6.91 10.60 3.56
C SER A 44 -6.74 11.44 4.84
N THR A 45 -6.46 12.75 4.70
CA THR A 45 -6.36 13.66 5.85
C THR A 45 -7.68 13.87 6.61
N MET A 46 -8.81 13.48 6.02
CA MET A 46 -10.15 13.53 6.63
C MET A 46 -10.54 12.23 7.33
N MET A 47 -9.75 11.19 7.20
CA MET A 47 -10.01 9.89 7.79
C MET A 47 -9.35 9.79 9.17
N PRO A 48 -9.96 9.08 10.13
CA PRO A 48 -9.31 8.78 11.39
C PRO A 48 -8.00 8.01 11.19
N VAL A 49 -7.03 8.25 12.07
CA VAL A 49 -5.76 7.51 12.09
C VAL A 49 -6.04 6.01 12.18
N GLY A 50 -5.39 5.20 11.34
CA GLY A 50 -5.52 3.74 11.31
C GLY A 50 -6.64 3.20 10.39
N ILE A 51 -7.40 4.08 9.70
CA ILE A 51 -8.38 3.64 8.68
C ILE A 51 -7.77 3.63 7.27
N VAL A 52 -6.70 4.40 7.06
CA VAL A 52 -5.96 4.42 5.78
C VAL A 52 -4.87 3.36 5.84
N PRO A 53 -4.61 2.61 4.76
CA PRO A 53 -3.48 1.70 4.72
C PRO A 53 -2.17 2.42 5.10
N GLU A 54 -1.38 1.83 5.98
CA GLU A 54 -0.04 2.35 6.26
C GLU A 54 0.83 2.24 5.01
N THR A 55 1.49 3.34 4.69
CA THR A 55 2.32 3.42 3.49
C THR A 55 3.69 4.00 3.80
N ILE A 56 4.69 3.51 3.08
CA ILE A 56 6.07 4.01 3.15
C ILE A 56 6.46 4.51 1.76
N THR A 57 6.99 5.73 1.68
CA THR A 57 7.57 6.24 0.43
C THR A 57 9.04 5.82 0.34
N PHE A 58 9.44 5.30 -0.81
CA PHE A 58 10.79 4.84 -1.07
C PHE A 58 11.24 5.22 -2.48
N THR A 59 12.55 5.10 -2.78
CA THR A 59 13.08 5.21 -4.14
C THR A 59 13.32 3.81 -4.70
N ALA A 60 12.77 3.49 -5.87
CA ALA A 60 13.00 2.20 -6.50
C ALA A 60 14.47 2.05 -6.93
N SER A 61 15.09 0.90 -6.66
CA SER A 61 16.44 0.55 -7.11
C SER A 61 16.45 -0.40 -8.32
N GLU A 62 15.29 -0.77 -8.80
CA GLU A 62 15.02 -1.51 -10.03
C GLU A 62 13.58 -1.26 -10.48
N ASP A 63 13.20 -1.68 -11.68
CA ASP A 63 11.82 -1.55 -12.17
C ASP A 63 10.90 -2.50 -11.39
N LEU A 64 9.81 -1.95 -10.86
CA LEU A 64 8.76 -2.67 -10.16
C LEU A 64 7.49 -2.65 -10.99
N SER A 65 6.79 -3.77 -11.03
CA SER A 65 5.45 -3.91 -11.62
C SER A 65 4.37 -3.76 -10.57
N ALA A 66 3.16 -3.39 -10.97
CA ALA A 66 2.01 -3.45 -10.07
C ALA A 66 1.84 -4.88 -9.52
N GLY A 67 1.64 -5.00 -8.21
CA GLY A 67 1.54 -6.27 -7.50
C GLY A 67 2.85 -6.85 -7.00
N ASP A 68 4.02 -6.32 -7.40
CA ASP A 68 5.30 -6.80 -6.88
C ASP A 68 5.41 -6.60 -5.37
N TYR A 69 5.85 -7.65 -4.67
CA TYR A 69 6.31 -7.55 -3.29
C TYR A 69 7.72 -6.97 -3.25
N VAL A 70 7.94 -6.08 -2.29
CA VAL A 70 9.12 -5.22 -2.23
C VAL A 70 9.89 -5.46 -0.94
N ASN A 71 11.21 -5.56 -1.07
CA ASN A 71 12.18 -5.53 0.01
C ASN A 71 12.79 -4.13 0.13
N LEU A 72 12.64 -3.53 1.32
CA LEU A 72 13.28 -2.26 1.65
C LEU A 72 14.74 -2.48 2.05
N HIS A 73 15.60 -1.59 1.64
CA HIS A 73 17.01 -1.60 2.05
C HIS A 73 17.58 -0.20 2.12
N LEU A 74 18.60 -0.03 2.96
CA LEU A 74 19.33 1.22 3.05
C LEU A 74 20.45 1.23 2.01
N SER A 75 20.50 2.32 1.23
CA SER A 75 21.67 2.72 0.47
C SER A 75 22.11 4.07 1.03
N THR A 76 22.14 5.15 0.26
CA THR A 76 22.24 6.52 0.81
C THR A 76 20.89 7.03 1.31
N THR A 77 19.81 6.48 0.78
CA THR A 77 18.40 6.75 1.15
C THR A 77 17.66 5.43 1.27
N LEU A 78 16.41 5.48 1.75
CA LEU A 78 15.52 4.33 1.77
C LEU A 78 15.19 3.91 0.34
N LYS A 79 15.54 2.68 -0.03
CA LYS A 79 15.29 2.12 -1.36
C LYS A 79 14.45 0.85 -1.27
N GLY A 80 13.71 0.59 -2.36
CA GLY A 80 12.95 -0.64 -2.56
C GLY A 80 13.41 -1.38 -3.79
N ARG A 81 13.41 -2.71 -3.69
CA ARG A 81 13.69 -3.67 -4.76
C ARG A 81 12.71 -4.84 -4.67
N LYS A 82 12.65 -5.68 -5.67
CA LYS A 82 11.84 -6.89 -5.63
C LYS A 82 12.24 -7.79 -4.46
N ALA A 83 11.28 -8.19 -3.66
CA ALA A 83 11.45 -9.23 -2.68
C ALA A 83 11.71 -10.57 -3.39
N ASP A 84 12.46 -11.47 -2.77
CA ASP A 84 12.83 -12.73 -3.42
C ASP A 84 13.18 -13.79 -2.37
N ASN A 85 12.41 -14.86 -2.35
CA ASN A 85 12.56 -15.93 -1.37
C ASN A 85 13.85 -16.73 -1.54
N SER A 86 14.48 -16.72 -2.72
CA SER A 86 15.65 -17.56 -3.02
C SER A 86 16.97 -16.93 -2.58
N ASN A 87 16.96 -15.65 -2.20
CA ASN A 87 18.18 -14.92 -1.84
C ASN A 87 18.07 -14.14 -0.52
N GLY A 88 17.09 -14.47 0.32
CA GLY A 88 16.91 -13.88 1.63
C GLY A 88 16.31 -12.48 1.64
N ARG A 89 15.77 -11.99 0.52
CA ARG A 89 15.10 -10.68 0.43
C ARG A 89 13.64 -10.80 0.82
N GLN A 90 13.34 -10.65 2.09
CA GLN A 90 11.96 -10.66 2.59
C GLN A 90 11.11 -9.57 1.96
N ALA A 91 9.80 -9.78 1.93
CA ALA A 91 8.85 -8.74 1.59
C ALA A 91 8.55 -7.87 2.82
N ASP A 92 8.65 -6.56 2.66
CA ASP A 92 8.27 -5.57 3.67
C ASP A 92 6.93 -4.91 3.32
N GLY A 93 6.40 -5.19 2.13
CA GLY A 93 5.15 -4.70 1.60
C GLY A 93 5.02 -4.99 0.10
N PHE A 94 4.08 -4.31 -0.55
CA PHE A 94 3.83 -4.45 -1.99
C PHE A 94 3.54 -3.09 -2.63
N VAL A 95 3.61 -3.03 -3.96
CA VAL A 95 3.24 -1.84 -4.74
C VAL A 95 1.98 -2.13 -5.56
N LEU A 96 1.08 -1.13 -5.70
CA LEU A 96 -0.15 -1.24 -6.50
C LEU A 96 -0.03 -0.60 -7.88
N ALA A 97 1.08 0.12 -8.14
CA ALA A 97 1.38 0.73 -9.42
C ALA A 97 2.82 0.41 -9.82
N ALA A 98 3.08 0.40 -11.12
CA ALA A 98 4.45 0.25 -11.62
C ALA A 98 5.32 1.44 -11.21
N VAL A 99 6.57 1.17 -10.82
CA VAL A 99 7.55 2.18 -10.39
C VAL A 99 8.86 1.93 -11.16
N SER A 100 9.27 2.89 -11.97
CA SER A 100 10.53 2.80 -12.71
C SER A 100 11.73 2.93 -11.77
N ASN A 101 12.84 2.31 -12.14
CA ASN A 101 14.11 2.46 -11.43
C ASN A 101 14.48 3.94 -11.23
N GLY A 102 14.81 4.31 -10.01
CA GLY A 102 15.14 5.69 -9.61
C GLY A 102 13.91 6.56 -9.28
N ALA A 103 12.69 6.13 -9.59
CA ALA A 103 11.48 6.87 -9.27
C ALA A 103 11.03 6.65 -7.82
N SER A 104 10.21 7.58 -7.33
CA SER A 104 9.52 7.44 -6.03
C SER A 104 8.36 6.49 -6.14
N GLY A 105 8.28 5.53 -5.23
CA GLY A 105 7.19 4.56 -5.11
C GLY A 105 6.50 4.62 -3.75
N THR A 106 5.28 4.09 -3.70
CA THR A 106 4.50 3.91 -2.46
C THR A 106 4.42 2.43 -2.14
N LEU A 107 4.99 2.03 -1.00
CA LEU A 107 4.85 0.70 -0.42
C LEU A 107 3.63 0.65 0.48
N TYR A 108 2.80 -0.35 0.30
CA TYR A 108 1.68 -0.68 1.18
C TYR A 108 2.13 -1.78 2.14
N THR A 109 2.08 -1.51 3.43
CA THR A 109 2.49 -2.46 4.48
C THR A 109 1.32 -3.30 4.99
N ASP A 110 0.11 -2.97 4.58
CA ASP A 110 -1.14 -3.65 4.97
C ASP A 110 -2.16 -3.65 3.84
N GLY A 111 -3.24 -4.43 4.01
CA GLY A 111 -4.36 -4.48 3.09
C GLY A 111 -4.26 -5.60 2.06
N ALA A 112 -4.94 -5.40 0.92
CA ALA A 112 -5.01 -6.39 -0.15
C ALA A 112 -4.18 -5.97 -1.36
N ASN A 113 -3.31 -6.87 -1.82
CA ASN A 113 -2.58 -6.70 -3.06
C ASN A 113 -3.49 -7.08 -4.24
N SER A 114 -3.99 -6.08 -4.96
CA SER A 114 -4.87 -6.23 -6.12
C SER A 114 -4.16 -6.18 -7.48
N GLY A 115 -2.83 -6.10 -7.48
CA GLY A 115 -2.02 -6.04 -8.70
C GLY A 115 -1.57 -7.40 -9.22
N LEU A 116 -1.99 -8.49 -8.61
CA LEU A 116 -1.61 -9.86 -8.96
C LEU A 116 -2.50 -10.44 -10.08
N THR A 117 -2.10 -11.58 -10.64
CA THR A 117 -2.87 -12.33 -11.64
C THR A 117 -2.67 -13.83 -11.48
N GLY A 118 -3.62 -14.63 -11.95
CA GLY A 118 -3.49 -16.10 -11.99
C GLY A 118 -3.57 -16.79 -10.63
N LEU A 119 -4.14 -16.15 -9.62
CA LEU A 119 -4.29 -16.75 -8.31
C LEU A 119 -5.42 -17.80 -8.30
N THR A 120 -5.25 -18.83 -7.48
CA THR A 120 -6.31 -19.79 -7.15
C THR A 120 -7.03 -19.32 -5.89
N ILE A 121 -8.33 -19.10 -5.98
CA ILE A 121 -9.15 -18.58 -4.87
C ILE A 121 -9.07 -19.52 -3.65
N ALA A 122 -9.11 -18.94 -2.46
CA ALA A 122 -9.01 -19.63 -1.15
C ALA A 122 -7.68 -20.37 -0.94
N THR A 123 -6.67 -20.14 -1.78
CA THR A 123 -5.33 -20.73 -1.64
C THR A 123 -4.42 -19.76 -0.88
N ARG A 124 -3.62 -20.30 0.03
CA ARG A 124 -2.55 -19.56 0.73
C ARG A 124 -1.35 -19.41 -0.19
N TYR A 125 -0.78 -18.20 -0.18
CA TYR A 125 0.40 -17.87 -0.96
C TYR A 125 1.56 -17.45 -0.07
N PHE A 126 2.76 -17.75 -0.53
CA PHE A 126 4.05 -17.41 0.06
C PHE A 126 4.81 -16.49 -0.89
N LEU A 127 5.83 -15.82 -0.37
CA LEU A 127 6.75 -15.06 -1.19
C LEU A 127 7.41 -15.98 -2.23
N GLY A 128 7.34 -15.59 -3.48
CA GLY A 128 8.01 -16.21 -4.60
C GLY A 128 9.37 -15.56 -4.90
N THR A 129 9.83 -15.71 -6.13
CA THR A 129 11.02 -15.02 -6.65
C THR A 129 10.64 -13.72 -7.35
N SER A 130 11.56 -12.76 -7.40
CA SER A 130 11.44 -11.54 -8.22
C SER A 130 10.13 -10.74 -7.98
N GLY A 131 9.74 -10.56 -6.73
CA GLY A 131 8.53 -9.82 -6.34
C GLY A 131 7.24 -10.61 -6.45
N GLY A 132 7.26 -11.83 -6.98
CA GLY A 132 6.08 -12.65 -7.21
C GLY A 132 5.64 -13.46 -5.99
N VAL A 133 4.59 -14.27 -6.20
CA VAL A 133 4.00 -15.15 -5.18
C VAL A 133 4.00 -16.61 -5.62
N THR A 134 3.96 -17.55 -4.69
CA THR A 134 3.87 -18.98 -4.95
C THR A 134 2.88 -19.65 -4.02
N ALA A 135 2.09 -20.60 -4.53
CA ALA A 135 1.19 -21.44 -3.73
C ALA A 135 1.95 -22.63 -3.09
N THR A 136 3.15 -22.92 -3.58
CA THR A 136 3.99 -24.01 -3.05
C THR A 136 4.95 -23.44 -2.01
N VAL A 137 5.06 -24.11 -0.86
CA VAL A 137 6.05 -23.74 0.16
C VAL A 137 7.44 -23.86 -0.45
N PRO A 138 8.27 -22.81 -0.42
CA PRO A 138 9.65 -22.86 -0.95
C PRO A 138 10.44 -24.02 -0.36
N ALA A 139 11.14 -24.77 -1.21
CA ALA A 139 11.99 -25.88 -0.79
C ALA A 139 13.19 -25.38 0.03
N ALA A 140 13.78 -26.24 0.85
CA ALA A 140 15.01 -25.90 1.60
C ALA A 140 16.17 -25.58 0.65
N GLY A 141 17.00 -24.62 1.03
CA GLY A 141 18.16 -24.19 0.26
C GLY A 141 18.91 -23.08 0.98
N SER A 142 20.14 -22.83 0.55
CA SER A 142 20.95 -21.74 1.12
C SER A 142 20.27 -20.38 0.88
N ASN A 143 20.09 -19.61 1.93
CA ASN A 143 19.40 -18.30 1.94
C ASN A 143 17.92 -18.34 1.50
N VAL A 144 17.28 -19.51 1.42
CA VAL A 144 15.85 -19.60 1.11
C VAL A 144 15.04 -19.21 2.35
N ILE A 145 14.08 -18.35 2.14
CA ILE A 145 13.13 -17.97 3.17
C ILE A 145 11.73 -18.44 2.81
N VAL A 146 10.95 -18.79 3.84
CA VAL A 146 9.51 -19.05 3.72
C VAL A 146 8.78 -17.94 4.43
N GLN A 147 8.12 -17.11 3.67
CA GLN A 147 7.33 -16.00 4.19
C GLN A 147 5.88 -16.16 3.71
N PRO A 148 4.93 -16.50 4.61
CA PRO A 148 3.52 -16.48 4.28
C PRO A 148 3.07 -15.05 3.99
N LEU A 149 2.32 -14.86 2.92
CA LEU A 149 1.82 -13.53 2.55
C LEU A 149 0.32 -13.41 2.84
N GLY A 150 -0.48 -14.40 2.46
CA GLY A 150 -1.90 -14.30 2.65
C GLY A 150 -2.73 -15.34 1.91
N ILE A 151 -4.02 -15.02 1.72
CA ILE A 151 -4.99 -15.90 1.06
C ILE A 151 -5.59 -15.17 -0.14
N ALA A 152 -5.68 -15.85 -1.28
CA ALA A 152 -6.31 -15.31 -2.48
C ALA A 152 -7.82 -15.18 -2.28
N LYS A 153 -8.33 -13.95 -2.34
CA LYS A 153 -9.75 -13.61 -2.31
C LYS A 153 -10.39 -13.72 -3.69
N SER A 154 -9.60 -13.46 -4.73
CA SER A 154 -9.99 -13.59 -6.13
C SER A 154 -8.80 -14.08 -6.97
N THR A 155 -8.97 -14.18 -8.28
CA THR A 155 -7.87 -14.53 -9.19
C THR A 155 -6.81 -13.42 -9.36
N THR A 156 -7.08 -12.24 -8.82
CA THR A 156 -6.22 -11.05 -8.93
C THR A 156 -5.93 -10.36 -7.61
N GLU A 157 -6.51 -10.82 -6.49
CA GLU A 157 -6.42 -10.15 -5.20
C GLU A 157 -5.99 -11.11 -4.09
N LEU A 158 -4.89 -10.79 -3.42
CA LEU A 158 -4.37 -11.48 -2.25
C LEU A 158 -4.56 -10.60 -1.02
N VAL A 159 -5.30 -11.10 -0.02
CA VAL A 159 -5.44 -10.44 1.28
C VAL A 159 -4.29 -10.87 2.18
N ASN A 160 -3.50 -9.92 2.66
CA ASN A 160 -2.43 -10.19 3.60
C ASN A 160 -3.03 -10.54 4.98
N THR A 161 -2.68 -11.70 5.53
CA THR A 161 -3.32 -12.24 6.74
C THR A 161 -2.41 -12.36 7.95
N GLY A 162 -1.13 -12.05 7.84
CA GLY A 162 -0.16 -12.29 8.92
C GLY A 162 0.86 -11.18 9.15
N GLY A 163 0.73 -10.04 8.48
CA GLY A 163 1.82 -9.08 8.44
C GLY A 163 3.06 -9.65 7.73
N PHE A 164 4.07 -8.82 7.53
CA PHE A 164 5.30 -9.23 6.84
C PHE A 164 6.39 -9.77 7.80
N GLU A 165 6.05 -9.97 9.07
CA GLU A 165 7.02 -10.33 10.14
C GLU A 165 7.22 -11.83 10.30
N GLU A 166 6.30 -12.67 9.82
CA GLU A 166 6.40 -14.13 9.96
C GLU A 166 7.37 -14.71 8.91
N LEU A 167 8.62 -14.82 9.29
CA LEU A 167 9.70 -15.29 8.43
C LEU A 167 10.35 -16.57 8.98
N ILE A 168 10.45 -17.59 8.15
CA ILE A 168 11.21 -18.81 8.44
C ILE A 168 12.40 -18.91 7.49
N THR A 169 13.62 -18.85 8.02
CA THR A 169 14.82 -19.16 7.26
C THR A 169 15.04 -20.68 7.27
N ARG A 170 15.13 -21.30 6.10
CA ARG A 170 15.42 -22.72 6.00
C ARG A 170 16.92 -22.99 5.96
N ALA A 171 17.37 -23.93 6.78
CA ALA A 171 18.73 -24.44 6.67
C ALA A 171 18.90 -25.23 5.37
N ALA A 172 20.11 -25.20 4.83
CA ALA A 172 20.50 -25.98 3.66
C ALA A 172 20.61 -27.48 4.02
#